data_ae1e4d0fe9cdb1951f4e79ce8c98ff94
#
_entry.id   ae1e4d0fe9cdb1951f4e79ce8c98ff94
#
_cell.length_a   1.000
_cell.length_b   1.000
_cell.length_c   1.000
_cell.angle_alpha   90.00
_cell.angle_beta   90.00
_cell.angle_gamma   90.00
#
_symmetry.space_group_name_H-M   'P 1'
#
loop_
_entity.id
_entity.type
_entity.pdbx_description
1 polymer ?
#
loop_
_entity_poly.entity_id
_entity_poly.type
_entity_poly.pdbx_seq_one_letter_code
_entity_poly.pdbx_strand_id
1 'polypeptide(L)'
;MGKNKTVLWVIWLGVIISLGSYLGYRLVDEDKSVFLPGSMSHGHYQIEMACSACHREAFGGDDVLQEACTNCHGAELKAANDSHPRSKFTDPRNADRLARLDARVCVTCHVEHQPEITTTMAVTVPDDVCMHCHLDIAEDRPSHEDMGFETCASAGCHNFHDNRGLYEDFLLKHLHEADVLPQPLVAVRNLRASLELLESYPLDQYPLRQLALEERDAPLEHRQDARINHQWHQTAHAKAGVNCSACHAGDSEKKVAWIEKPDHTTCMSCHEDEGEGFLAGKHGMRLAQQLSPMTPA
;
A
#
# COMPACT_ATOMS: atom_id res chain seq x y z
N MET A 1 44.14 36.81 -23.31
CA MET A 1 43.47 36.07 -22.18
C MET A 1 41.94 36.18 -22.14
N GLY A 2 41.26 36.94 -22.98
CA GLY A 2 39.79 37.12 -22.93
C GLY A 2 38.95 35.99 -23.59
N LYS A 3 39.34 35.56 -24.82
CA LYS A 3 38.53 34.61 -25.63
C LYS A 3 38.29 33.25 -24.98
N ASN A 4 39.25 32.68 -24.28
CA ASN A 4 39.12 31.38 -23.62
C ASN A 4 38.14 31.42 -22.43
N LYS A 5 38.05 32.54 -21.71
CA LYS A 5 37.08 32.69 -20.61
C LYS A 5 35.65 32.77 -21.13
N THR A 6 35.41 33.47 -22.22
CA THR A 6 34.08 33.57 -22.82
C THR A 6 33.59 32.20 -23.33
N VAL A 7 34.46 31.42 -23.97
CA VAL A 7 34.15 30.06 -24.43
C VAL A 7 33.81 29.15 -23.25
N LEU A 8 34.58 29.21 -22.16
CA LEU A 8 34.28 28.44 -20.94
C LEU A 8 32.93 28.82 -20.34
N TRP A 9 32.58 30.10 -20.29
CA TRP A 9 31.28 30.55 -19.80
C TRP A 9 30.12 30.07 -20.69
N VAL A 10 30.28 30.09 -22.01
CA VAL A 10 29.25 29.58 -22.95
C VAL A 10 29.05 28.07 -22.76
N ILE A 11 30.15 27.32 -22.66
CA ILE A 11 30.07 25.87 -22.40
C ILE A 11 29.38 25.61 -21.07
N TRP A 12 29.79 26.32 -20.00
CA TRP A 12 29.20 26.16 -18.67
C TRP A 12 27.70 26.47 -18.64
N LEU A 13 27.27 27.57 -19.26
CA LEU A 13 25.86 27.91 -19.42
C LEU A 13 25.11 26.85 -20.22
N GLY A 14 25.69 26.35 -21.32
CA GLY A 14 25.11 25.27 -22.11
C GLY A 14 24.87 24.01 -21.30
N VAL A 15 25.82 23.60 -20.48
CA VAL A 15 25.72 22.43 -19.60
C VAL A 15 24.64 22.66 -18.55
N ILE A 16 24.60 23.81 -17.89
CA ILE A 16 23.58 24.10 -16.87
C ILE A 16 22.16 24.10 -17.46
N ILE A 17 21.98 24.75 -18.61
CA ILE A 17 20.66 24.79 -19.28
C ILE A 17 20.23 23.40 -19.70
N SER A 18 21.14 22.62 -20.29
CA SER A 18 20.84 21.25 -20.72
C SER A 18 20.49 20.34 -19.54
N LEU A 19 21.33 20.38 -18.49
CA LEU A 19 21.10 19.58 -17.28
C LEU A 19 19.83 20.04 -16.56
N GLY A 20 19.61 21.34 -16.39
CA GLY A 20 18.43 21.89 -15.76
C GLY A 20 17.15 21.55 -16.53
N SER A 21 17.19 21.59 -17.87
CA SER A 21 16.06 21.19 -18.71
C SER A 21 15.79 19.69 -18.61
N TYR A 22 16.82 18.85 -18.59
CA TYR A 22 16.71 17.42 -18.41
C TYR A 22 16.11 17.07 -17.04
N LEU A 23 16.68 17.61 -15.96
CA LEU A 23 16.18 17.34 -14.61
C LEU A 23 14.76 17.90 -14.42
N GLY A 24 14.47 19.08 -14.96
CA GLY A 24 13.12 19.66 -14.93
C GLY A 24 12.10 18.80 -15.67
N TYR A 25 12.47 18.23 -16.82
CA TYR A 25 11.64 17.26 -17.54
C TYR A 25 11.38 16.00 -16.67
N ARG A 26 12.46 15.40 -16.13
CA ARG A 26 12.34 14.20 -15.28
C ARG A 26 11.53 14.44 -14.00
N LEU A 27 11.49 15.66 -13.49
CA LEU A 27 10.69 15.98 -12.30
C LEU A 27 9.18 15.93 -12.57
N VAL A 28 8.79 16.24 -13.82
CA VAL A 28 7.38 16.22 -14.25
C VAL A 28 6.96 14.85 -14.79
N ASP A 29 7.93 14.03 -15.24
CA ASP A 29 7.73 12.69 -15.75
C ASP A 29 7.23 11.74 -14.65
N GLU A 30 6.52 10.67 -15.02
CA GLU A 30 6.11 9.61 -14.10
C GLU A 30 7.32 8.85 -13.54
N ASP A 31 8.33 8.59 -14.37
CA ASP A 31 9.56 7.94 -13.96
C ASP A 31 10.54 8.96 -13.36
N LYS A 32 10.60 9.01 -12.05
CA LYS A 32 11.49 9.86 -11.24
C LYS A 32 12.72 9.12 -10.71
N SER A 33 13.04 7.97 -11.27
CA SER A 33 14.13 7.10 -10.80
C SER A 33 15.49 7.81 -10.70
N VAL A 34 15.73 8.82 -11.54
CA VAL A 34 16.97 9.64 -11.51
C VAL A 34 17.18 10.41 -10.19
N PHE A 35 16.10 10.61 -9.43
CA PHE A 35 16.14 11.30 -8.14
C PHE A 35 16.17 10.35 -6.94
N LEU A 36 16.01 9.03 -7.16
CA LEU A 36 16.03 8.05 -6.08
C LEU A 36 17.46 7.78 -5.62
N PRO A 37 17.77 7.95 -4.34
CA PRO A 37 19.08 7.58 -3.80
C PRO A 37 19.26 6.06 -3.67
N GLY A 38 18.17 5.30 -3.66
CA GLY A 38 18.12 3.84 -3.58
C GLY A 38 16.68 3.36 -3.66
N SER A 39 16.48 2.06 -3.72
CA SER A 39 15.16 1.45 -3.77
C SER A 39 14.38 1.64 -2.47
N MET A 40 13.06 1.74 -2.59
CA MET A 40 12.16 1.72 -1.44
C MET A 40 12.07 0.34 -0.81
N SER A 41 11.59 0.27 0.42
CA SER A 41 11.27 -0.99 1.07
C SER A 41 10.26 -1.81 0.27
N HIS A 42 10.23 -3.12 0.52
CA HIS A 42 9.25 -4.01 -0.13
C HIS A 42 7.80 -3.57 0.15
N GLY A 43 7.55 -2.97 1.31
CA GLY A 43 6.22 -2.42 1.66
C GLY A 43 5.82 -1.22 0.82
N HIS A 44 6.78 -0.40 0.40
CA HIS A 44 6.54 0.90 -0.24
C HIS A 44 6.95 0.97 -1.73
N TYR A 45 7.45 -0.12 -2.32
CA TYR A 45 7.92 -0.12 -3.72
C TYR A 45 6.87 0.40 -4.72
N GLN A 46 5.60 0.19 -4.43
CA GLN A 46 4.51 0.62 -5.32
C GLN A 46 4.33 2.13 -5.38
N ILE A 47 4.75 2.84 -4.33
CA ILE A 47 4.69 4.31 -4.25
C ILE A 47 6.05 4.98 -4.41
N GLU A 48 7.06 4.24 -4.89
CA GLU A 48 8.42 4.71 -5.07
C GLU A 48 8.52 6.00 -5.88
N MET A 49 7.67 6.17 -6.89
CA MET A 49 7.63 7.39 -7.72
C MET A 49 6.76 8.51 -7.13
N ALA A 50 6.06 8.27 -6.05
CA ALA A 50 5.22 9.26 -5.36
C ALA A 50 6.02 9.98 -4.26
N CYS A 51 7.08 10.68 -4.61
CA CYS A 51 7.98 11.34 -3.65
C CYS A 51 7.22 12.21 -2.63
N SER A 52 6.15 12.87 -3.05
CA SER A 52 5.32 13.72 -2.19
C SER A 52 4.47 12.94 -1.16
N ALA A 53 4.37 11.62 -1.26
CA ALA A 53 3.73 10.81 -0.24
C ALA A 53 4.46 10.91 1.10
N CYS A 54 5.80 10.98 1.04
CA CYS A 54 6.68 11.10 2.20
C CYS A 54 7.33 12.48 2.30
N HIS A 55 7.82 13.03 1.18
CA HIS A 55 8.53 14.31 1.11
C HIS A 55 7.57 15.45 0.76
N ARG A 56 6.82 15.94 1.74
CA ARG A 56 5.81 16.99 1.54
C ARG A 56 6.41 18.39 1.39
N GLU A 57 7.57 18.61 1.98
CA GLU A 57 8.29 19.87 1.96
C GLU A 57 9.72 19.67 1.49
N ALA A 58 10.23 20.58 0.67
CA ALA A 58 11.55 20.48 0.05
C ALA A 58 12.71 20.51 1.08
N PHE A 59 12.47 21.07 2.26
CA PHE A 59 13.44 21.19 3.35
C PHE A 59 12.87 20.71 4.69
N GLY A 60 11.90 19.81 4.66
CA GLY A 60 11.32 19.21 5.84
C GLY A 60 12.30 18.29 6.55
N GLY A 61 12.37 18.38 7.87
CA GLY A 61 13.14 17.48 8.72
C GLY A 61 12.33 16.23 9.13
N ASP A 62 12.84 15.55 10.15
CA ASP A 62 12.26 14.32 10.69
C ASP A 62 10.79 14.45 11.09
N ASP A 63 10.35 15.62 11.53
CA ASP A 63 8.95 15.89 11.90
C ASP A 63 7.99 15.75 10.71
N VAL A 64 8.41 16.20 9.51
CA VAL A 64 7.60 16.11 8.29
C VAL A 64 7.47 14.67 7.83
N LEU A 65 8.55 13.89 7.92
CA LEU A 65 8.54 12.46 7.63
C LEU A 65 7.69 11.70 8.65
N GLN A 66 7.80 12.05 9.92
CA GLN A 66 6.98 11.47 11.00
C GLN A 66 5.48 11.64 10.72
N GLU A 67 5.06 12.84 10.30
CA GLU A 67 3.66 13.11 9.94
C GLU A 67 3.24 12.28 8.72
N ALA A 68 4.09 12.18 7.70
CA ALA A 68 3.81 11.39 6.50
C ALA A 68 3.61 9.90 6.84
N CYS A 69 4.46 9.32 7.70
CA CYS A 69 4.32 7.95 8.18
C CYS A 69 2.99 7.73 8.90
N THR A 70 2.66 8.62 9.84
CA THR A 70 1.46 8.48 10.67
C THR A 70 0.16 8.74 9.91
N ASN A 71 0.18 9.44 8.79
CA ASN A 71 -1.00 9.60 7.94
C ASN A 71 -1.48 8.26 7.34
N CYS A 72 -0.56 7.35 7.06
CA CYS A 72 -0.91 6.01 6.55
C CYS A 72 -1.00 4.97 7.70
N HIS A 73 -0.03 4.99 8.61
CA HIS A 73 0.12 3.96 9.65
C HIS A 73 -0.46 4.33 11.02
N GLY A 74 -0.97 5.55 11.19
CA GLY A 74 -1.41 6.05 12.49
C GLY A 74 -2.58 5.29 13.11
N ALA A 75 -3.50 4.77 12.28
CA ALA A 75 -4.63 3.99 12.76
C ALA A 75 -4.18 2.62 13.30
N GLU A 76 -3.30 1.94 12.59
CA GLU A 76 -2.72 0.66 13.00
C GLU A 76 -1.88 0.81 14.28
N LEU A 77 -1.03 1.83 14.32
CA LEU A 77 -0.22 2.14 15.50
C LEU A 77 -1.08 2.47 16.73
N LYS A 78 -2.20 3.16 16.54
CA LYS A 78 -3.15 3.46 17.62
C LYS A 78 -3.87 2.22 18.12
N ALA A 79 -4.13 1.26 17.25
CA ALA A 79 -4.77 -0.01 17.59
C ALA A 79 -3.79 -1.01 18.22
N ALA A 80 -2.49 -0.82 18.01
CA ALA A 80 -1.45 -1.69 18.52
C ALA A 80 -1.37 -1.65 20.06
N ASN A 81 -0.98 -2.78 20.67
CA ASN A 81 -0.72 -2.88 22.10
C ASN A 81 0.74 -2.52 22.39
N ASP A 82 1.08 -1.24 22.24
CA ASP A 82 2.43 -0.72 22.26
C ASP A 82 3.14 -0.97 23.60
N SER A 83 4.14 -1.84 23.57
CA SER A 83 5.02 -2.11 24.71
C SER A 83 6.10 -1.02 24.91
N HIS A 84 6.28 -0.14 23.92
CA HIS A 84 7.24 0.96 23.91
C HIS A 84 6.57 2.33 23.78
N PRO A 85 5.59 2.67 24.62
CA PRO A 85 4.88 3.93 24.48
C PRO A 85 5.84 5.11 24.59
N ARG A 86 5.57 6.16 23.81
CA ARG A 86 6.40 7.36 23.75
C ARG A 86 6.75 7.93 25.13
N SER A 87 5.87 7.76 26.11
CA SER A 87 6.09 8.19 27.50
C SER A 87 7.30 7.51 28.16
N LYS A 88 7.67 6.29 27.76
CA LYS A 88 8.90 5.65 28.25
C LYS A 88 10.16 6.40 27.83
N PHE A 89 10.12 7.04 26.66
CA PHE A 89 11.27 7.75 26.08
C PHE A 89 11.32 9.23 26.47
N THR A 90 10.28 9.75 27.11
CA THR A 90 10.29 11.11 27.69
C THR A 90 10.68 11.13 29.15
N ASP A 91 10.81 9.95 29.79
CA ASP A 91 11.27 9.82 31.19
C ASP A 91 12.79 10.09 31.26
N PRO A 92 13.24 11.04 32.08
CA PRO A 92 14.69 11.34 32.26
C PRO A 92 15.54 10.12 32.66
N ARG A 93 14.95 9.11 33.28
CA ARG A 93 15.64 7.85 33.65
C ARG A 93 16.08 7.03 32.43
N ASN A 94 15.52 7.30 31.27
CA ASN A 94 15.87 6.63 30.02
C ASN A 94 16.76 7.49 29.10
N ALA A 95 17.33 8.59 29.61
CA ALA A 95 18.14 9.52 28.82
C ALA A 95 19.34 8.83 28.12
N ASP A 96 20.00 7.89 28.78
CA ASP A 96 21.14 7.14 28.22
C ASP A 96 20.72 6.26 27.04
N ARG A 97 19.49 5.72 27.05
CA ARG A 97 18.93 4.94 25.95
C ARG A 97 18.59 5.82 24.77
N LEU A 98 17.98 7.00 25.03
CA LEU A 98 17.68 7.99 24.02
C LEU A 98 18.93 8.58 23.35
N ALA A 99 20.04 8.68 24.09
CA ALA A 99 21.31 9.11 23.51
C ALA A 99 21.86 8.12 22.47
N ARG A 100 21.46 6.86 22.53
CA ARG A 100 21.85 5.83 21.57
C ARG A 100 20.92 5.77 20.36
N LEU A 101 19.63 5.86 20.61
CA LEU A 101 18.60 5.74 19.58
C LEU A 101 17.36 6.56 19.98
N ASP A 102 16.98 7.55 19.18
CA ASP A 102 15.72 8.28 19.43
C ASP A 102 14.51 7.50 18.87
N ALA A 103 14.03 6.57 19.69
CA ALA A 103 12.89 5.72 19.33
C ALA A 103 11.53 6.46 19.29
N ARG A 104 11.51 7.79 19.43
CA ARG A 104 10.31 8.62 19.25
C ARG A 104 10.04 8.98 17.80
N VAL A 105 11.01 8.76 16.93
CA VAL A 105 10.99 9.15 15.52
C VAL A 105 11.06 7.90 14.64
N CYS A 106 10.10 7.74 13.73
CA CYS A 106 9.98 6.55 12.89
C CYS A 106 11.26 6.28 12.08
N VAL A 107 11.80 7.33 11.46
CA VAL A 107 12.97 7.22 10.56
C VAL A 107 14.28 6.88 11.28
N THR A 108 14.30 6.91 12.59
CA THR A 108 15.47 6.47 13.37
C THR A 108 15.64 4.94 13.30
N CYS A 109 14.53 4.22 13.20
CA CYS A 109 14.51 2.77 13.11
C CYS A 109 14.17 2.31 11.67
N HIS A 110 13.15 2.92 11.06
CA HIS A 110 12.71 2.56 9.72
C HIS A 110 13.46 3.37 8.67
N VAL A 111 14.31 2.71 7.92
CA VAL A 111 15.17 3.34 6.91
C VAL A 111 14.66 2.95 5.52
N GLU A 112 14.38 3.96 4.71
CA GLU A 112 14.02 3.80 3.30
C GLU A 112 15.21 4.15 2.40
N HIS A 113 15.13 3.78 1.14
CA HIS A 113 16.16 4.03 0.13
C HIS A 113 17.52 3.34 0.42
N GLN A 114 17.52 2.32 1.26
CA GLN A 114 18.70 1.51 1.54
C GLN A 114 18.47 0.07 1.03
N PRO A 115 18.88 -0.25 -0.20
CA PRO A 115 18.60 -1.55 -0.81
C PRO A 115 19.24 -2.72 -0.06
N GLU A 116 20.29 -2.50 0.69
CA GLU A 116 20.98 -3.52 1.50
C GLU A 116 20.14 -4.05 2.67
N ILE A 117 19.21 -3.23 3.19
CA ILE A 117 18.28 -3.63 4.25
C ILE A 117 16.83 -3.77 3.76
N THR A 118 16.60 -3.48 2.46
CA THR A 118 15.29 -3.59 1.82
C THR A 118 15.10 -5.00 1.28
N THR A 119 14.68 -5.92 2.12
CA THR A 119 14.46 -7.32 1.74
C THR A 119 12.98 -7.63 1.55
N THR A 120 12.71 -8.66 0.73
CA THR A 120 11.34 -9.10 0.47
C THR A 120 10.68 -9.58 1.76
N MET A 121 9.50 -9.05 2.07
CA MET A 121 8.70 -9.38 3.24
C MET A 121 9.34 -9.03 4.60
N ALA A 122 10.45 -8.31 4.61
CA ALA A 122 11.08 -7.85 5.84
C ALA A 122 10.66 -6.42 6.20
N VAL A 123 10.80 -6.08 7.47
CA VAL A 123 10.71 -4.70 7.95
C VAL A 123 12.00 -3.95 7.60
N THR A 124 11.92 -2.64 7.39
CA THR A 124 13.07 -1.80 7.03
C THR A 124 13.82 -1.31 8.25
N VAL A 125 14.19 -2.22 9.14
CA VAL A 125 15.01 -1.92 10.31
C VAL A 125 16.32 -2.70 10.24
N PRO A 126 17.46 -2.08 10.62
CA PRO A 126 18.72 -2.82 10.77
C PRO A 126 18.58 -3.97 11.75
N ASP A 127 19.28 -5.07 11.49
CA ASP A 127 19.21 -6.29 12.33
C ASP A 127 19.59 -6.03 13.79
N ASP A 128 20.48 -5.07 14.02
CA ASP A 128 21.00 -4.73 15.33
C ASP A 128 20.19 -3.65 16.09
N VAL A 129 19.11 -3.12 15.49
CA VAL A 129 18.37 -1.98 16.10
C VAL A 129 17.86 -2.28 17.50
N CYS A 130 17.39 -3.50 17.75
CA CYS A 130 16.86 -3.89 19.04
C CYS A 130 17.97 -4.01 20.11
N MET A 131 19.20 -4.34 19.69
CA MET A 131 20.35 -4.48 20.57
C MET A 131 20.76 -3.19 21.27
N HIS A 132 20.47 -2.05 20.69
CA HIS A 132 20.78 -0.76 21.31
C HIS A 132 20.16 -0.59 22.70
N CYS A 133 19.06 -1.31 22.96
CA CYS A 133 18.36 -1.27 24.24
C CYS A 133 18.23 -2.64 24.91
N HIS A 134 18.26 -3.74 24.17
CA HIS A 134 18.00 -5.09 24.64
C HIS A 134 19.23 -6.02 24.56
N LEU A 135 20.43 -5.49 24.86
CA LEU A 135 21.66 -6.28 24.81
C LEU A 135 21.64 -7.50 25.73
N ASP A 136 21.05 -7.33 26.91
CA ASP A 136 21.04 -8.33 28.00
C ASP A 136 19.72 -9.12 28.04
N ILE A 137 18.96 -9.16 26.93
CA ILE A 137 17.61 -9.74 26.93
C ILE A 137 17.58 -11.22 27.28
N ALA A 138 18.61 -11.97 26.89
CA ALA A 138 18.74 -13.40 27.24
C ALA A 138 18.89 -13.65 28.72
N GLU A 139 19.56 -12.74 29.44
CA GLU A 139 19.71 -12.82 30.90
C GLU A 139 18.40 -12.46 31.61
N ASP A 140 17.70 -11.44 31.10
CA ASP A 140 16.44 -10.97 31.68
C ASP A 140 15.26 -11.89 31.34
N ARG A 141 15.32 -12.61 30.23
CA ARG A 141 14.25 -13.44 29.70
C ARG A 141 14.78 -14.76 29.17
N PRO A 142 14.70 -15.87 29.93
CA PRO A 142 15.20 -17.17 29.51
C PRO A 142 14.61 -17.69 28.20
N SER A 143 13.40 -17.23 27.80
CA SER A 143 12.78 -17.57 26.51
C SER A 143 13.54 -17.03 25.31
N HIS A 144 14.50 -16.11 25.50
CA HIS A 144 15.32 -15.51 24.45
C HIS A 144 16.77 -16.02 24.50
N GLU A 145 17.05 -16.99 25.38
CA GLU A 145 18.35 -17.66 25.40
C GLU A 145 18.62 -18.35 24.05
N ASP A 146 19.80 -18.21 23.52
CA ASP A 146 20.23 -18.75 22.22
C ASP A 146 19.51 -18.16 20.97
N MET A 147 18.70 -17.14 21.11
CA MET A 147 18.10 -16.44 19.95
C MET A 147 19.09 -15.40 19.40
N GLY A 148 19.40 -15.52 18.11
CA GLY A 148 20.20 -14.51 17.42
C GLY A 148 19.40 -13.21 17.22
N PHE A 149 20.08 -12.06 17.27
CA PHE A 149 19.42 -10.76 17.12
C PHE A 149 18.79 -10.54 15.75
N GLU A 150 19.27 -11.21 14.71
CA GLU A 150 18.66 -11.23 13.39
C GLU A 150 17.21 -11.73 13.42
N THR A 151 16.83 -12.50 14.43
CA THR A 151 15.44 -12.97 14.60
C THR A 151 14.50 -11.87 15.07
N CYS A 152 15.02 -10.83 15.74
CA CYS A 152 14.21 -9.71 16.23
C CYS A 152 13.63 -8.87 15.11
N ALA A 153 14.38 -8.68 14.02
CA ALA A 153 13.94 -7.91 12.86
C ALA A 153 12.86 -8.62 12.05
N SER A 154 12.68 -9.94 12.23
CA SER A 154 11.66 -10.71 11.52
C SER A 154 10.23 -10.38 11.98
N ALA A 155 10.07 -9.78 13.16
CA ALA A 155 8.79 -9.44 13.78
C ALA A 155 7.80 -10.62 13.88
N GLY A 156 8.33 -11.85 13.91
CA GLY A 156 7.50 -13.07 13.84
C GLY A 156 6.76 -13.38 15.13
N CYS A 157 7.27 -12.94 16.29
CA CYS A 157 6.68 -13.23 17.59
C CYS A 157 6.00 -12.00 18.20
N HIS A 158 6.72 -10.91 18.30
CA HIS A 158 6.24 -9.59 18.70
C HIS A 158 7.18 -8.54 18.11
N ASN A 159 6.82 -7.26 18.17
CA ASN A 159 7.65 -6.19 17.66
C ASN A 159 7.65 -4.96 18.59
N PHE A 160 8.31 -3.90 18.17
CA PHE A 160 8.38 -2.65 18.92
C PHE A 160 7.01 -2.04 19.19
N HIS A 161 6.08 -2.12 18.24
CA HIS A 161 4.76 -1.47 18.30
C HIS A 161 3.67 -2.35 18.91
N ASP A 162 3.83 -3.66 18.88
CA ASP A 162 2.82 -4.59 19.38
C ASP A 162 3.49 -5.78 20.11
N ASN A 163 3.22 -5.90 21.40
CA ASN A 163 3.75 -6.98 22.25
C ASN A 163 2.82 -8.20 22.32
N ARG A 164 1.69 -8.19 21.63
CA ARG A 164 0.89 -9.40 21.46
C ARG A 164 1.66 -10.37 20.59
N GLY A 165 1.50 -11.65 20.80
CA GLY A 165 2.06 -12.66 19.91
C GLY A 165 1.45 -12.51 18.53
N LEU A 166 2.21 -11.95 17.57
CA LEU A 166 1.70 -11.58 16.24
C LEU A 166 1.08 -12.76 15.46
N TYR A 167 1.56 -13.97 15.75
CA TYR A 167 1.02 -15.19 15.14
C TYR A 167 -0.05 -15.88 15.97
N GLU A 168 -0.30 -15.46 17.20
CA GLU A 168 -1.23 -16.16 18.09
C GLU A 168 -2.63 -16.18 17.53
N ASP A 169 -3.17 -15.04 17.15
CA ASP A 169 -4.50 -14.93 16.55
C ASP A 169 -4.60 -15.71 15.23
N PHE A 170 -3.54 -15.64 14.41
CA PHE A 170 -3.46 -16.40 13.17
C PHE A 170 -3.43 -17.90 13.45
N LEU A 171 -2.60 -18.37 14.36
CA LEU A 171 -2.50 -19.79 14.71
C LEU A 171 -3.79 -20.31 15.32
N LEU A 172 -4.42 -19.55 16.22
CA LEU A 172 -5.70 -19.91 16.81
C LEU A 172 -6.80 -20.02 15.74
N LYS A 173 -6.84 -19.08 14.82
CA LYS A 173 -7.81 -19.06 13.71
C LYS A 173 -7.64 -20.25 12.78
N HIS A 174 -6.41 -20.69 12.54
CA HIS A 174 -6.08 -21.72 11.56
C HIS A 174 -5.69 -23.06 12.18
N LEU A 175 -5.80 -23.21 13.51
CA LEU A 175 -5.35 -24.38 14.28
C LEU A 175 -5.95 -25.72 13.78
N HIS A 176 -7.16 -25.68 13.24
CA HIS A 176 -7.88 -26.87 12.76
C HIS A 176 -7.96 -26.98 11.25
N GLU A 177 -7.22 -26.12 10.53
CA GLU A 177 -7.15 -26.21 9.07
C GLU A 177 -6.19 -27.32 8.65
N ALA A 178 -6.48 -27.93 7.51
CA ALA A 178 -5.60 -28.95 6.94
C ALA A 178 -4.28 -28.30 6.47
N ASP A 179 -3.17 -28.96 6.67
CA ASP A 179 -1.83 -28.50 6.25
C ASP A 179 -1.75 -28.19 4.75
N VAL A 180 -2.49 -28.94 3.95
CA VAL A 180 -2.61 -28.73 2.51
C VAL A 180 -4.06 -28.86 2.11
N LEU A 181 -4.62 -27.84 1.46
CA LEU A 181 -5.93 -27.94 0.84
C LEU A 181 -5.87 -28.91 -0.35
N PRO A 182 -6.70 -29.95 -0.39
CA PRO A 182 -6.68 -30.97 -1.45
C PRO A 182 -7.00 -30.38 -2.83
N GLN A 183 -7.68 -29.26 -2.89
CA GLN A 183 -7.91 -28.47 -4.09
C GLN A 183 -8.01 -26.99 -3.71
N PRO A 184 -7.47 -26.07 -4.53
CA PRO A 184 -7.73 -24.64 -4.38
C PRO A 184 -9.21 -24.39 -4.68
N LEU A 185 -10.02 -24.29 -3.64
CA LEU A 185 -11.43 -23.94 -3.78
C LEU A 185 -11.55 -22.42 -3.82
N VAL A 186 -11.83 -21.90 -5.00
CA VAL A 186 -12.44 -20.57 -5.08
C VAL A 186 -13.83 -20.71 -4.48
N ALA A 187 -14.09 -20.01 -3.39
CA ALA A 187 -15.39 -20.05 -2.74
C ALA A 187 -16.49 -19.65 -3.73
N VAL A 188 -17.39 -20.55 -4.01
CA VAL A 188 -18.60 -20.23 -4.78
C VAL A 188 -19.52 -19.45 -3.83
N ARG A 189 -19.54 -18.14 -3.95
CA ARG A 189 -20.43 -17.29 -3.16
C ARG A 189 -21.86 -17.47 -3.64
N ASN A 190 -22.72 -17.93 -2.76
CA ASN A 190 -24.17 -17.86 -2.96
C ASN A 190 -24.62 -16.46 -2.49
N LEU A 191 -24.67 -15.51 -3.43
CA LEU A 191 -25.05 -14.13 -3.14
C LEU A 191 -26.41 -14.05 -2.41
N ARG A 192 -27.40 -14.83 -2.86
CA ARG A 192 -28.72 -14.83 -2.24
C ARG A 192 -28.69 -15.26 -0.77
N ALA A 193 -27.98 -16.34 -0.47
CA ALA A 193 -27.85 -16.81 0.92
C ALA A 193 -27.06 -15.79 1.77
N SER A 194 -26.08 -15.11 1.18
CA SER A 194 -25.35 -14.06 1.88
C SER A 194 -26.22 -12.85 2.21
N LEU A 195 -27.08 -12.43 1.29
CA LEU A 195 -27.98 -11.29 1.49
C LEU A 195 -29.16 -11.62 2.39
N GLU A 196 -29.64 -12.88 2.42
CA GLU A 196 -30.64 -13.36 3.37
C GLU A 196 -30.13 -13.30 4.84
N LEU A 197 -28.79 -13.33 5.03
CA LEU A 197 -28.16 -13.14 6.34
C LEU A 197 -28.09 -11.67 6.76
N LEU A 198 -28.28 -10.74 5.84
CA LEU A 198 -28.28 -9.30 6.11
C LEU A 198 -29.74 -8.86 6.35
N GLU A 199 -30.21 -8.92 7.60
CA GLU A 199 -31.55 -8.51 8.00
C GLU A 199 -31.95 -7.11 7.53
N SER A 200 -30.97 -6.26 7.23
CA SER A 200 -31.16 -4.87 6.81
C SER A 200 -31.12 -4.65 5.29
N TYR A 201 -30.93 -5.70 4.47
CA TYR A 201 -30.83 -5.51 3.03
C TYR A 201 -32.21 -5.17 2.41
N PRO A 202 -32.35 -4.00 1.76
CA PRO A 202 -33.64 -3.52 1.27
C PRO A 202 -34.01 -4.21 -0.08
N LEU A 203 -34.47 -5.46 -0.02
CA LEU A 203 -34.86 -6.24 -1.18
C LEU A 203 -35.95 -5.58 -2.04
N ASP A 204 -36.81 -4.75 -1.43
CA ASP A 204 -37.84 -4.00 -2.14
C ASP A 204 -37.27 -2.92 -3.04
N GLN A 205 -36.17 -2.31 -2.62
CA GLN A 205 -35.47 -1.28 -3.36
C GLN A 205 -34.44 -1.86 -4.34
N TYR A 206 -33.78 -2.98 -3.98
CA TYR A 206 -32.77 -3.64 -4.77
C TYR A 206 -33.11 -5.14 -4.93
N PRO A 207 -34.13 -5.49 -5.75
CA PRO A 207 -34.53 -6.87 -5.92
C PRO A 207 -33.42 -7.68 -6.59
N LEU A 208 -33.12 -8.85 -6.01
CA LEU A 208 -32.17 -9.80 -6.58
C LEU A 208 -32.82 -10.54 -7.74
N ARG A 209 -32.73 -9.96 -8.91
CA ARG A 209 -33.18 -10.58 -10.15
C ARG A 209 -31.97 -10.81 -11.06
N GLN A 210 -31.64 -12.06 -11.31
CA GLN A 210 -30.65 -12.39 -12.32
C GLN A 210 -31.12 -11.89 -13.68
N LEU A 211 -30.27 -11.13 -14.35
CA LEU A 211 -30.50 -10.69 -15.72
C LEU A 211 -30.30 -11.86 -16.69
N ALA A 212 -31.21 -12.01 -17.62
CA ALA A 212 -31.01 -12.93 -18.73
C ALA A 212 -29.93 -12.38 -19.71
N LEU A 213 -29.35 -13.28 -20.49
CA LEU A 213 -28.30 -12.89 -21.43
C LEU A 213 -28.78 -11.87 -22.48
N GLU A 214 -30.06 -11.93 -22.84
CA GLU A 214 -30.72 -11.05 -23.80
C GLU A 214 -30.99 -9.65 -23.22
N GLU A 215 -31.03 -9.50 -21.90
CA GLU A 215 -31.32 -8.25 -21.21
C GLU A 215 -30.09 -7.33 -21.08
N ARG A 216 -28.93 -7.78 -21.55
CA ARG A 216 -27.72 -6.93 -21.53
C ARG A 216 -27.93 -5.65 -22.33
N ASP A 217 -27.57 -4.53 -21.75
CA ASP A 217 -27.79 -3.17 -22.30
C ASP A 217 -26.55 -2.58 -22.99
N ALA A 218 -25.47 -3.35 -23.15
CA ALA A 218 -24.31 -2.92 -23.93
C ALA A 218 -24.73 -2.52 -25.37
N PRO A 219 -24.10 -1.52 -26.00
CA PRO A 219 -24.29 -1.19 -27.39
C PRO A 219 -24.02 -2.39 -28.32
N LEU A 220 -24.63 -2.40 -29.50
CA LEU A 220 -24.55 -3.56 -30.40
C LEU A 220 -23.13 -3.96 -30.80
N GLU A 221 -22.24 -2.99 -30.96
CA GLU A 221 -20.81 -3.18 -31.24
C GLU A 221 -20.09 -3.94 -30.13
N HIS A 222 -20.53 -3.81 -28.87
CA HIS A 222 -19.95 -4.46 -27.71
C HIS A 222 -20.62 -5.79 -27.34
N ARG A 223 -21.65 -6.20 -28.08
CA ARG A 223 -22.34 -7.50 -27.88
C ARG A 223 -21.76 -8.63 -28.74
N GLN A 224 -20.78 -8.38 -29.55
CA GLN A 224 -20.28 -9.36 -30.56
C GLN A 224 -19.45 -10.47 -29.95
N ASP A 225 -18.74 -10.21 -28.82
CA ASP A 225 -17.96 -11.24 -28.14
C ASP A 225 -18.88 -12.10 -27.24
N ALA A 226 -19.22 -13.29 -27.72
CA ALA A 226 -20.05 -14.23 -26.99
C ALA A 226 -19.39 -14.68 -25.68
N ARG A 227 -18.07 -14.73 -25.62
CA ARG A 227 -17.32 -15.13 -24.44
C ARG A 227 -17.49 -14.11 -23.31
N ILE A 228 -17.31 -12.81 -23.61
CA ILE A 228 -17.48 -11.73 -22.64
C ILE A 228 -18.93 -11.73 -22.12
N ASN A 229 -19.92 -11.83 -23.01
CA ASN A 229 -21.32 -11.87 -22.63
C ASN A 229 -21.64 -13.03 -21.69
N HIS A 230 -21.11 -14.22 -21.98
CA HIS A 230 -21.30 -15.39 -21.14
C HIS A 230 -20.60 -15.25 -19.80
N GLN A 231 -19.38 -14.71 -19.75
CA GLN A 231 -18.65 -14.44 -18.52
C GLN A 231 -19.42 -13.44 -17.63
N TRP A 232 -19.89 -12.32 -18.21
CA TRP A 232 -20.70 -11.37 -17.47
C TRP A 232 -21.94 -12.01 -16.86
N HIS A 233 -22.71 -12.77 -17.65
CA HIS A 233 -23.95 -13.42 -17.17
C HIS A 233 -23.72 -14.36 -15.97
N GLN A 234 -22.50 -14.89 -15.82
CA GLN A 234 -22.13 -15.74 -14.68
C GLN A 234 -21.69 -14.96 -13.43
N THR A 235 -21.45 -13.65 -13.55
CA THR A 235 -20.97 -12.83 -12.44
C THR A 235 -22.02 -12.61 -11.36
N ALA A 236 -21.56 -12.24 -10.15
CA ALA A 236 -22.44 -11.80 -9.08
C ALA A 236 -23.22 -10.54 -9.48
N HIS A 237 -22.65 -9.65 -10.29
CA HIS A 237 -23.30 -8.45 -10.78
C HIS A 237 -24.54 -8.76 -11.62
N ALA A 238 -24.43 -9.61 -12.63
CA ALA A 238 -25.57 -10.01 -13.45
C ALA A 238 -26.64 -10.73 -12.61
N LYS A 239 -26.23 -11.56 -11.62
CA LYS A 239 -27.12 -12.23 -10.68
C LYS A 239 -27.83 -11.26 -9.75
N ALA A 240 -27.22 -10.11 -9.46
CA ALA A 240 -27.81 -9.04 -8.64
C ALA A 240 -28.57 -7.99 -9.47
N GLY A 241 -28.70 -8.17 -10.78
CA GLY A 241 -29.42 -7.24 -11.63
C GLY A 241 -28.58 -6.05 -12.13
N VAL A 242 -27.26 -6.09 -11.95
CA VAL A 242 -26.35 -5.03 -12.42
C VAL A 242 -25.95 -5.29 -13.87
N ASN A 243 -26.36 -4.38 -14.76
CA ASN A 243 -26.15 -4.50 -16.21
C ASN A 243 -24.83 -3.86 -16.68
N CYS A 244 -24.51 -4.01 -17.93
CA CYS A 244 -23.27 -3.52 -18.53
C CYS A 244 -23.10 -2.00 -18.36
N SER A 245 -24.17 -1.23 -18.60
CA SER A 245 -24.14 0.24 -18.46
C SER A 245 -23.83 0.73 -17.04
N ALA A 246 -24.11 -0.06 -16.01
CA ALA A 246 -23.78 0.33 -14.64
C ALA A 246 -22.27 0.58 -14.41
N CYS A 247 -21.44 -0.10 -15.20
CA CYS A 247 -19.98 0.09 -15.15
C CYS A 247 -19.43 0.81 -16.38
N HIS A 248 -20.06 0.62 -17.54
CA HIS A 248 -19.56 1.10 -18.83
C HIS A 248 -20.28 2.34 -19.36
N ALA A 249 -21.27 2.87 -18.62
CA ALA A 249 -21.92 4.10 -19.06
C ALA A 249 -20.89 5.23 -19.19
N GLY A 250 -20.92 5.87 -20.34
CA GLY A 250 -20.04 6.98 -20.62
C GLY A 250 -20.45 8.27 -19.92
N ASP A 251 -19.59 9.24 -20.00
CA ASP A 251 -19.79 10.58 -19.48
C ASP A 251 -20.45 11.45 -20.55
N SER A 252 -21.69 11.86 -20.35
CA SER A 252 -22.44 12.69 -21.29
C SER A 252 -21.82 14.08 -21.44
N GLU A 253 -21.17 14.63 -20.39
CA GLU A 253 -20.50 15.94 -20.45
C GLU A 253 -19.24 15.86 -21.32
N LYS A 254 -18.50 14.76 -21.26
CA LYS A 254 -17.32 14.51 -22.09
C LYS A 254 -17.65 13.92 -23.47
N LYS A 255 -18.95 13.70 -23.80
CA LYS A 255 -19.42 13.07 -25.03
C LYS A 255 -18.85 11.67 -25.26
N VAL A 256 -18.55 10.94 -24.19
CA VAL A 256 -18.14 9.55 -24.25
C VAL A 256 -19.38 8.70 -24.05
N ALA A 257 -19.74 7.91 -25.06
CA ALA A 257 -20.94 7.06 -25.00
C ALA A 257 -20.71 5.75 -24.26
N TRP A 258 -19.47 5.25 -24.23
CA TRP A 258 -19.10 3.99 -23.62
C TRP A 258 -17.68 4.03 -23.10
N ILE A 259 -17.44 3.49 -21.92
CA ILE A 259 -16.12 3.37 -21.28
C ILE A 259 -15.64 1.93 -21.48
N GLU A 260 -14.61 1.73 -22.30
CA GLU A 260 -14.08 0.38 -22.56
C GLU A 260 -13.49 -0.29 -21.32
N LYS A 261 -12.80 0.48 -20.49
CA LYS A 261 -12.14 0.02 -19.28
C LYS A 261 -12.52 0.92 -18.11
N PRO A 262 -13.63 0.60 -17.42
CA PRO A 262 -13.98 1.32 -16.21
C PRO A 262 -12.86 1.22 -15.18
N ASP A 263 -12.58 2.30 -14.51
CA ASP A 263 -11.58 2.35 -13.44
C ASP A 263 -12.18 2.01 -12.06
N HIS A 264 -11.34 2.04 -11.04
CA HIS A 264 -11.77 1.70 -9.67
C HIS A 264 -12.82 2.65 -9.12
N THR A 265 -12.89 3.91 -9.57
CA THR A 265 -13.87 4.88 -9.10
C THR A 265 -15.29 4.47 -9.48
N THR A 266 -15.44 3.82 -10.62
CA THR A 266 -16.71 3.22 -11.04
C THR A 266 -17.17 2.12 -10.06
N CYS A 267 -16.24 1.31 -9.58
CA CYS A 267 -16.55 0.28 -8.58
C CYS A 267 -16.96 0.89 -7.24
N MET A 268 -16.29 1.97 -6.82
CA MET A 268 -16.54 2.66 -5.56
C MET A 268 -17.92 3.30 -5.47
N SER A 269 -18.60 3.55 -6.58
CA SER A 269 -19.98 4.05 -6.57
C SER A 269 -20.99 3.11 -5.88
N CYS A 270 -20.65 1.83 -5.76
CA CYS A 270 -21.45 0.81 -5.06
C CYS A 270 -20.65 0.08 -3.97
N HIS A 271 -19.32 0.05 -4.07
CA HIS A 271 -18.40 -0.66 -3.20
C HIS A 271 -17.47 0.35 -2.49
N GLU A 272 -18.05 1.28 -1.75
CA GLU A 272 -17.30 2.37 -1.10
C GLU A 272 -16.31 1.84 -0.07
N ASP A 273 -16.77 1.00 0.86
CA ASP A 273 -15.95 0.43 1.94
C ASP A 273 -14.80 -0.44 1.38
N GLU A 274 -15.10 -1.29 0.38
CA GLU A 274 -14.09 -2.11 -0.28
C GLU A 274 -13.10 -1.25 -1.08
N GLY A 275 -13.59 -0.17 -1.69
CA GLY A 275 -12.77 0.79 -2.42
C GLY A 275 -11.81 1.54 -1.50
N GLU A 276 -12.29 2.00 -0.34
CA GLU A 276 -11.44 2.63 0.67
C GLU A 276 -10.38 1.65 1.19
N GLY A 277 -10.79 0.43 1.54
CA GLY A 277 -9.88 -0.63 1.96
C GLY A 277 -8.85 -1.00 0.89
N PHE A 278 -9.26 -1.00 -0.39
CA PHE A 278 -8.35 -1.22 -1.52
C PHE A 278 -7.31 -0.10 -1.62
N LEU A 279 -7.73 1.16 -1.59
CA LEU A 279 -6.82 2.31 -1.69
C LEU A 279 -5.87 2.43 -0.49
N ALA A 280 -6.33 2.05 0.70
CA ALA A 280 -5.49 1.99 1.90
C ALA A 280 -4.52 0.79 1.90
N GLY A 281 -4.82 -0.25 1.12
CA GLY A 281 -4.02 -1.47 1.04
C GLY A 281 -2.88 -1.41 0.03
N LYS A 282 -1.98 -2.40 0.09
CA LYS A 282 -0.83 -2.53 -0.83
C LYS A 282 -1.21 -2.52 -2.30
N HIS A 283 -2.37 -3.04 -2.66
CA HIS A 283 -2.80 -3.14 -4.07
C HIS A 283 -3.29 -1.81 -4.65
N GLY A 284 -3.83 -0.93 -3.81
CA GLY A 284 -4.37 0.36 -4.22
C GLY A 284 -3.47 1.56 -3.93
N MET A 285 -2.39 1.39 -3.18
CA MET A 285 -1.55 2.51 -2.71
C MET A 285 -1.02 3.38 -3.85
N ARG A 286 -0.71 2.80 -5.01
CA ARG A 286 -0.29 3.59 -6.19
C ARG A 286 -1.38 4.56 -6.64
N LEU A 287 -2.62 4.06 -6.76
CA LEU A 287 -3.76 4.87 -7.17
C LEU A 287 -4.11 5.93 -6.13
N ALA A 288 -4.01 5.60 -4.85
CA ALA A 288 -4.17 6.56 -3.75
C ALA A 288 -3.16 7.72 -3.83
N GLN A 289 -1.97 7.48 -4.38
CA GLN A 289 -0.93 8.48 -4.61
C GLN A 289 -0.95 9.06 -6.04
N GLN A 290 -2.03 8.86 -6.80
CA GLN A 290 -2.23 9.37 -8.16
C GLN A 290 -1.19 8.85 -9.18
N LEU A 291 -0.57 7.72 -8.90
CA LEU A 291 0.31 7.02 -9.84
C LEU A 291 -0.51 6.12 -10.77
N SER A 292 0.01 5.86 -11.96
CA SER A 292 -0.59 4.93 -12.91
C SER A 292 -0.75 3.53 -12.29
N PRO A 293 -1.83 2.79 -12.60
CA PRO A 293 -2.01 1.44 -12.08
C PRO A 293 -0.86 0.52 -12.52
N MET A 294 -0.62 -0.51 -11.72
CA MET A 294 0.34 -1.54 -12.10
C MET A 294 -0.16 -2.30 -13.31
N THR A 295 0.72 -2.50 -14.30
CA THR A 295 0.45 -3.41 -15.40
C THR A 295 0.94 -4.80 -15.04
N PRO A 296 0.17 -5.86 -15.31
CA PRO A 296 0.66 -7.23 -15.20
C PRO A 296 1.93 -7.41 -16.04
N ALA A 297 2.93 -8.06 -15.46
CA ALA A 297 4.16 -8.42 -16.17
C ALA A 297 3.92 -9.50 -17.22
#